data_f380f8dee837c9adb10a2f2f7c945cfa
#
_entry.id   f380f8dee837c9adb10a2f2f7c945cfa
#
_cell.length_a   1.000
_cell.length_b   1.000
_cell.length_c   1.000
_cell.angle_alpha   90.00
_cell.angle_beta   90.00
_cell.angle_gamma   90.00
#
_symmetry.space_group_name_H-M   'P 1'
#
loop_
_entity.id
_entity.type
_entity.pdbx_description
1 polymer ?
#
loop_
_entity_poly.entity_id
_entity_poly.type
_entity_poly.pdbx_seq_one_letter_code
_entity_poly.pdbx_strand_id
1 'polypeptide(L)'
;MKKVAIVSCYFKKNYGSLLQAYATQKILDKLNIENETINIDENIDFKKGKKKFYKSQILNFPFIKSKIGMIKLKLDRKVNKKLNKNLEIREKKFEEFRNKFRLTKPFTTYEEIAQQCEKYSDVLVGSDQLWLPVNVVSDYYTLNWVPNKVSYATSFGISSIPKKYYDKYRKFLSRIDFISVREKNACELVTDISGKDAELVCDPTLLLNKKEWLEIQEEKPIVKG
;
A
#
# COMPACT_ATOMS: atom_id res chain seq x y z
N MET A 1 -4.54 0.31 26.45
CA MET A 1 -5.17 -0.32 25.28
C MET A 1 -4.10 -0.52 24.21
N LYS A 2 -4.18 -1.64 23.44
CA LYS A 2 -3.28 -1.84 22.30
C LYS A 2 -3.70 -0.94 21.18
N LYS A 3 -2.78 -0.13 20.64
CA LYS A 3 -3.00 0.72 19.48
C LYS A 3 -2.06 0.26 18.36
N VAL A 4 -2.61 0.08 17.14
CA VAL A 4 -1.88 -0.40 15.96
C VAL A 4 -1.73 0.72 14.94
N ALA A 5 -0.51 0.91 14.42
CA ALA A 5 -0.27 1.75 13.26
C ALA A 5 -0.40 0.93 11.98
N ILE A 6 -1.09 1.47 10.97
CA ILE A 6 -1.28 0.80 9.68
C ILE A 6 -0.41 1.49 8.62
N VAL A 7 0.37 0.69 7.90
CA VAL A 7 1.15 1.10 6.74
C VAL A 7 0.52 0.52 5.48
N SER A 8 -0.17 1.34 4.72
CA SER A 8 -0.91 0.94 3.51
C SER A 8 -0.73 1.93 2.36
N CYS A 9 -1.32 1.63 1.22
CA CYS A 9 -1.29 2.50 0.04
C CYS A 9 -2.60 3.31 -0.13
N TYR A 10 -3.21 3.75 0.97
CA TYR A 10 -4.45 4.52 1.04
C TYR A 10 -4.49 5.78 0.15
N PHE A 11 -3.34 6.31 -0.24
CA PHE A 11 -3.20 7.52 -1.07
C PHE A 11 -3.25 7.26 -2.58
N LYS A 12 -3.27 6.00 -3.02
CA LYS A 12 -3.37 5.67 -4.45
C LYS A 12 -4.77 5.93 -4.98
N LYS A 13 -4.87 6.54 -6.17
CA LYS A 13 -6.13 6.73 -6.90
C LYS A 13 -6.56 5.43 -7.60
N ASN A 14 -6.75 4.38 -6.80
CA ASN A 14 -7.13 3.03 -7.22
C ASN A 14 -8.16 2.46 -6.25
N TYR A 15 -9.27 1.92 -6.76
CA TYR A 15 -10.37 1.40 -5.95
C TYR A 15 -9.92 0.29 -5.00
N GLY A 16 -9.24 -0.74 -5.53
CA GLY A 16 -8.77 -1.85 -4.71
C GLY A 16 -7.85 -1.40 -3.57
N SER A 17 -6.91 -0.48 -3.86
CA SER A 17 -5.99 0.06 -2.86
C SER A 17 -6.72 0.81 -1.73
N LEU A 18 -7.78 1.55 -2.04
CA LEU A 18 -8.57 2.26 -1.03
C LEU A 18 -9.48 1.33 -0.24
N LEU A 19 -10.18 0.43 -0.94
CA LEU A 19 -11.12 -0.48 -0.28
C LEU A 19 -10.43 -1.43 0.68
N GLN A 20 -9.26 -1.99 0.32
CA GLN A 20 -8.50 -2.85 1.23
C GLN A 20 -7.98 -2.08 2.45
N ALA A 21 -7.49 -0.84 2.27
CA ALA A 21 -7.04 -0.02 3.39
C ALA A 21 -8.19 0.34 4.34
N TYR A 22 -9.37 0.67 3.79
CA TYR A 22 -10.59 0.90 4.57
C TYR A 22 -11.02 -0.35 5.33
N ALA A 23 -11.08 -1.50 4.66
CA ALA A 23 -11.44 -2.76 5.29
C ALA A 23 -10.48 -3.12 6.43
N THR A 24 -9.17 -2.89 6.27
CA THR A 24 -8.19 -3.13 7.33
C THR A 24 -8.51 -2.32 8.59
N GLN A 25 -8.82 -1.03 8.49
CA GLN A 25 -9.22 -0.22 9.64
C GLN A 25 -10.51 -0.74 10.28
N LYS A 26 -11.52 -1.05 9.46
CA LYS A 26 -12.81 -1.56 9.95
C LYS A 26 -12.71 -2.90 10.67
N ILE A 27 -11.85 -3.80 10.19
CA ILE A 27 -11.63 -5.09 10.86
C ILE A 27 -10.94 -4.91 12.21
N LEU A 28 -9.95 -4.03 12.30
CA LEU A 28 -9.33 -3.72 13.59
C LEU A 28 -10.34 -3.10 14.56
N ASP A 29 -11.26 -2.24 14.07
CA ASP A 29 -12.35 -1.69 14.89
C ASP A 29 -13.26 -2.81 15.43
N LYS A 30 -13.64 -3.78 14.58
CA LYS A 30 -14.45 -4.94 14.99
C LYS A 30 -13.77 -5.81 16.05
N LEU A 31 -12.44 -5.83 16.04
CA LEU A 31 -11.62 -6.53 17.03
C LEU A 31 -11.36 -5.68 18.29
N ASN A 32 -11.96 -4.49 18.39
CA ASN A 32 -11.74 -3.52 19.46
C ASN A 32 -10.26 -3.11 19.60
N ILE A 33 -9.53 -3.05 18.48
CA ILE A 33 -8.14 -2.60 18.41
C ILE A 33 -8.12 -1.16 17.90
N GLU A 34 -7.68 -0.23 18.76
CA GLU A 34 -7.46 1.15 18.33
C GLU A 34 -6.41 1.20 17.22
N ASN A 35 -6.71 1.94 16.15
CA ASN A 35 -5.81 1.97 15.00
C ASN A 35 -5.88 3.29 14.24
N GLU A 36 -4.79 3.62 13.55
CA GLU A 36 -4.73 4.71 12.59
C GLU A 36 -3.71 4.41 11.49
N THR A 37 -3.90 4.99 10.31
CA THR A 37 -2.99 4.81 9.17
C THR A 37 -1.94 5.90 9.16
N ILE A 38 -0.69 5.52 8.99
CA ILE A 38 0.45 6.44 8.89
C ILE A 38 0.30 7.32 7.65
N ASN A 39 0.22 8.63 7.87
CA ASN A 39 0.15 9.61 6.78
C ASN A 39 1.54 9.89 6.20
N ILE A 40 1.72 9.54 4.92
CA ILE A 40 3.00 9.62 4.20
C ILE A 40 3.02 10.72 3.13
N ASP A 41 1.96 11.50 2.98
CA ASP A 41 1.79 12.41 1.85
C ASP A 41 2.95 13.40 1.68
N GLU A 42 3.54 13.87 2.76
CA GLU A 42 4.66 14.82 2.76
C GLU A 42 6.04 14.16 2.91
N ASN A 43 6.11 12.84 3.06
CA ASN A 43 7.35 12.15 3.39
C ASN A 43 8.42 12.25 2.28
N ILE A 44 9.52 12.91 2.63
CA ILE A 44 10.64 13.18 1.72
C ILE A 44 11.43 11.90 1.42
N ASP A 45 11.63 11.03 2.41
CA ASP A 45 12.42 9.81 2.25
C ASP A 45 11.72 8.84 1.30
N PHE A 46 10.40 8.71 1.41
CA PHE A 46 9.61 7.95 0.47
C PHE A 46 9.72 8.48 -0.97
N LYS A 47 9.63 9.80 -1.14
CA LYS A 47 9.78 10.46 -2.45
C LYS A 47 11.19 10.25 -3.02
N LYS A 48 12.23 10.40 -2.18
CA LYS A 48 13.64 10.15 -2.57
C LYS A 48 13.88 8.69 -2.97
N GLY A 49 13.37 7.73 -2.17
CA GLY A 49 13.50 6.31 -2.47
C GLY A 49 12.86 5.93 -3.81
N LYS A 50 11.66 6.40 -4.08
CA LYS A 50 11.02 6.23 -5.40
C LYS A 50 11.83 6.84 -6.54
N LYS A 51 12.32 8.07 -6.38
CA LYS A 51 13.14 8.74 -7.40
C LYS A 51 14.42 7.93 -7.70
N LYS A 52 15.06 7.38 -6.65
CA LYS A 52 16.25 6.51 -6.80
C LYS A 52 15.92 5.27 -7.63
N PHE A 53 14.81 4.59 -7.35
CA PHE A 53 14.38 3.44 -8.14
C PHE A 53 14.15 3.81 -9.61
N TYR A 54 13.39 4.87 -9.89
CA TYR A 54 13.13 5.29 -11.28
C TYR A 54 14.41 5.64 -12.03
N LYS A 55 15.36 6.30 -11.39
CA LYS A 55 16.68 6.58 -11.99
C LYS A 55 17.43 5.28 -12.36
N SER A 56 17.36 4.24 -11.50
CA SER A 56 18.01 2.95 -11.80
C SER A 56 17.36 2.16 -12.95
N GLN A 57 16.16 2.56 -13.40
CA GLN A 57 15.42 1.91 -14.49
C GLN A 57 15.57 2.65 -15.85
N ILE A 58 16.37 3.70 -15.95
CA ILE A 58 16.50 4.51 -17.18
C ILE A 58 16.96 3.68 -18.37
N LEU A 59 17.80 2.65 -18.16
CA LEU A 59 18.26 1.74 -19.21
C LEU A 59 17.41 0.47 -19.36
N ASN A 60 16.31 0.35 -18.63
CA ASN A 60 15.42 -0.80 -18.68
C ASN A 60 14.33 -0.57 -19.72
N PHE A 61 14.53 -1.05 -20.94
CA PHE A 61 13.61 -0.84 -22.05
C PHE A 61 12.17 -1.32 -21.79
N PRO A 62 11.91 -2.54 -21.26
CA PRO A 62 10.55 -2.95 -20.87
C PRO A 62 9.88 -1.98 -19.89
N PHE A 63 10.64 -1.47 -18.93
CA PHE A 63 10.12 -0.49 -17.97
C PHE A 63 9.76 0.84 -18.64
N ILE A 64 10.62 1.34 -19.53
CA ILE A 64 10.35 2.56 -20.31
C ILE A 64 9.09 2.39 -21.15
N LYS A 65 8.98 1.27 -21.87
CA LYS A 65 7.80 0.96 -22.70
C LYS A 65 6.50 1.01 -21.88
N SER A 66 6.52 0.47 -20.65
CA SER A 66 5.35 0.53 -19.75
C SER A 66 4.94 1.96 -19.37
N LYS A 67 5.88 2.93 -19.40
CA LYS A 67 5.60 4.33 -19.06
C LYS A 67 5.09 5.16 -20.24
N ILE A 68 5.30 4.72 -21.46
CA ILE A 68 4.81 5.42 -22.66
C ILE A 68 3.28 5.55 -22.63
N GLY A 69 2.55 4.50 -22.24
CA GLY A 69 1.11 4.55 -22.09
C GLY A 69 0.62 5.64 -21.10
N MET A 70 1.36 5.82 -20.01
CA MET A 70 1.04 6.88 -19.04
C MET A 70 1.29 8.30 -19.61
N ILE A 71 2.32 8.46 -20.43
CA ILE A 71 2.62 9.73 -21.10
C ILE A 71 1.51 10.03 -22.12
N LYS A 72 1.13 9.03 -22.93
CA LYS A 72 0.01 9.16 -23.88
C LYS A 72 -1.27 9.59 -23.18
N LEU A 73 -1.64 8.96 -22.09
CA LEU A 73 -2.83 9.33 -21.30
C LEU A 73 -2.76 10.78 -20.80
N LYS A 74 -1.58 11.25 -20.38
CA LYS A 74 -1.40 12.65 -19.97
C LYS A 74 -1.59 13.65 -21.13
N LEU A 75 -1.16 13.28 -22.33
CA LEU A 75 -1.36 14.09 -23.54
C LEU A 75 -2.84 14.09 -23.94
N ASP A 76 -3.49 12.92 -23.95
CA ASP A 76 -4.91 12.77 -24.25
C ASP A 76 -5.79 13.61 -23.32
N ARG A 77 -5.44 13.68 -22.02
CA ARG A 77 -6.12 14.57 -21.04
C ARG A 77 -6.08 16.04 -21.43
N LYS A 78 -4.95 16.52 -21.97
CA LYS A 78 -4.82 17.93 -22.39
C LYS A 78 -5.69 18.28 -23.58
N VAL A 79 -5.92 17.33 -24.47
CA VAL A 79 -6.66 17.55 -25.72
C VAL A 79 -8.15 17.24 -25.55
N ASN A 80 -8.49 16.18 -24.81
CA ASN A 80 -9.86 15.70 -24.63
C ASN A 80 -10.49 16.28 -23.34
N LYS A 81 -11.21 17.40 -23.48
CA LYS A 81 -11.89 18.08 -22.36
C LYS A 81 -12.88 17.17 -21.61
N LYS A 82 -13.64 16.31 -22.32
CA LYS A 82 -14.59 15.37 -21.70
C LYS A 82 -13.86 14.33 -20.84
N LEU A 83 -12.78 13.74 -21.36
CA LEU A 83 -11.95 12.81 -20.61
C LEU A 83 -11.35 13.48 -19.36
N ASN A 84 -10.82 14.68 -19.51
CA ASN A 84 -10.24 15.40 -18.37
C ASN A 84 -11.29 15.67 -17.27
N LYS A 85 -12.47 16.17 -17.64
CA LYS A 85 -13.58 16.40 -16.70
C LYS A 85 -13.99 15.12 -15.95
N ASN A 86 -14.12 13.99 -16.66
CA ASN A 86 -14.47 12.72 -16.03
C ASN A 86 -13.37 12.23 -15.06
N LEU A 87 -12.10 12.43 -15.42
CA LEU A 87 -10.98 12.10 -14.53
C LEU A 87 -10.93 13.00 -13.30
N GLU A 88 -11.24 14.28 -13.42
CA GLU A 88 -11.35 15.21 -12.29
C GLU A 88 -12.46 14.79 -11.32
N ILE A 89 -13.65 14.43 -11.83
CA ILE A 89 -14.74 13.89 -11.01
C ILE A 89 -14.27 12.64 -10.25
N ARG A 90 -13.62 11.70 -10.97
CA ARG A 90 -13.07 10.49 -10.35
C ARG A 90 -12.03 10.80 -9.28
N GLU A 91 -11.12 11.73 -9.55
CA GLU A 91 -10.08 12.13 -8.60
C GLU A 91 -10.69 12.75 -7.34
N LYS A 92 -11.71 13.61 -7.50
CA LYS A 92 -12.45 14.19 -6.38
C LYS A 92 -13.10 13.10 -5.52
N LYS A 93 -13.72 12.08 -6.12
CA LYS A 93 -14.32 10.96 -5.40
C LYS A 93 -13.28 10.15 -4.62
N PHE A 94 -12.07 9.96 -5.13
CA PHE A 94 -11.00 9.33 -4.36
C PHE A 94 -10.58 10.17 -3.14
N GLU A 95 -10.51 11.49 -3.28
CA GLU A 95 -10.19 12.39 -2.15
C GLU A 95 -11.32 12.37 -1.10
N GLU A 96 -12.58 12.43 -1.53
CA GLU A 96 -13.74 12.32 -0.63
C GLU A 96 -13.71 10.99 0.14
N PHE A 97 -13.37 9.88 -0.53
CA PHE A 97 -13.26 8.59 0.15
C PHE A 97 -12.08 8.55 1.14
N ARG A 98 -10.96 9.20 0.81
CA ARG A 98 -9.80 9.31 1.71
C ARG A 98 -10.14 9.98 3.05
N ASN A 99 -11.11 10.88 3.08
CA ASN A 99 -11.57 11.53 4.31
C ASN A 99 -12.24 10.56 5.30
N LYS A 100 -12.54 9.32 4.89
CA LYS A 100 -13.06 8.26 5.76
C LYS A 100 -11.97 7.56 6.58
N PHE A 101 -10.68 7.77 6.24
CA PHE A 101 -9.57 7.15 6.98
C PHE A 101 -9.21 7.93 8.23
N ARG A 102 -8.90 7.21 9.28
CA ARG A 102 -8.16 7.77 10.42
C ARG A 102 -6.69 7.81 10.05
N LEU A 103 -6.19 8.99 9.80
CA LEU A 103 -4.79 9.23 9.44
C LEU A 103 -4.07 9.90 10.62
N THR A 104 -2.79 9.58 10.80
CA THR A 104 -1.91 10.39 11.65
C THR A 104 -1.74 11.78 11.04
N LYS A 105 -1.14 12.71 11.79
CA LYS A 105 -0.54 13.89 11.15
C LYS A 105 0.48 13.45 10.09
N PRO A 106 0.73 14.26 9.04
CA PRO A 106 1.77 13.94 8.06
C PRO A 106 3.16 13.95 8.69
N PHE A 107 4.02 13.06 8.21
CA PHE A 107 5.42 12.95 8.65
C PHE A 107 6.36 13.20 7.48
N THR A 108 7.40 14.01 7.72
CA THR A 108 8.39 14.39 6.71
C THR A 108 9.49 13.35 6.51
N THR A 109 9.83 12.60 7.54
CA THR A 109 10.92 11.60 7.51
C THR A 109 10.49 10.25 8.10
N TYR A 110 11.27 9.20 7.83
CA TYR A 110 11.06 7.91 8.50
C TYR A 110 11.46 7.93 9.97
N GLU A 111 12.37 8.82 10.35
CA GLU A 111 12.74 9.01 11.75
C GLU A 111 11.58 9.53 12.58
N GLU A 112 10.86 10.54 12.08
CA GLU A 112 9.64 11.04 12.74
C GLU A 112 8.57 9.96 12.87
N ILE A 113 8.39 9.10 11.83
CA ILE A 113 7.46 7.98 11.89
C ILE A 113 7.93 6.97 12.96
N ALA A 114 9.23 6.64 12.99
CA ALA A 114 9.78 5.70 13.96
C ALA A 114 9.54 6.15 15.41
N GLN A 115 9.82 7.41 15.71
CA GLN A 115 9.54 8.00 17.02
C GLN A 115 8.05 7.96 17.39
N GLN A 116 7.17 8.24 16.42
CA GLN A 116 5.73 8.12 16.65
C GLN A 116 5.32 6.67 16.90
N CYS A 117 5.96 5.71 16.23
CA CYS A 117 5.63 4.29 16.35
C CYS A 117 5.98 3.66 17.69
N GLU A 118 6.78 4.30 18.53
CA GLU A 118 7.01 3.87 19.92
C GLU A 118 5.72 3.82 20.76
N LYS A 119 4.69 4.55 20.34
CA LYS A 119 3.37 4.57 21.00
C LYS A 119 2.45 3.42 20.62
N TYR A 120 2.80 2.66 19.57
CA TYR A 120 2.00 1.56 19.09
C TYR A 120 2.54 0.23 19.59
N SER A 121 1.63 -0.69 19.90
CA SER A 121 2.03 -2.07 20.23
C SER A 121 2.64 -2.76 19.01
N ASP A 122 2.09 -2.48 17.83
CA ASP A 122 2.49 -3.11 16.58
C ASP A 122 2.34 -2.15 15.39
N VAL A 123 3.12 -2.38 14.35
CA VAL A 123 2.96 -1.73 13.04
C VAL A 123 2.58 -2.77 12.00
N LEU A 124 1.39 -2.65 11.45
CA LEU A 124 0.83 -3.57 10.47
C LEU A 124 1.05 -3.03 9.06
N VAL A 125 1.76 -3.79 8.21
CA VAL A 125 1.86 -3.49 6.78
C VAL A 125 0.93 -4.39 5.97
N GLY A 126 0.11 -3.78 5.15
CA GLY A 126 -0.81 -4.51 4.28
C GLY A 126 -2.13 -3.74 4.04
N SER A 127 -2.95 -4.21 3.22
CA SER A 127 -2.79 -5.23 2.19
C SER A 127 -2.20 -4.62 0.90
N ASP A 128 -2.42 -5.22 -0.27
CA ASP A 128 -2.02 -4.75 -1.60
C ASP A 128 -0.57 -5.11 -2.00
N GLN A 129 -0.20 -4.79 -3.21
CA GLN A 129 1.13 -5.04 -3.82
C GLN A 129 2.21 -4.12 -3.21
N LEU A 130 2.37 -4.18 -1.90
CA LEU A 130 3.28 -3.30 -1.17
C LEU A 130 4.74 -3.72 -1.32
N TRP A 131 4.99 -4.99 -1.60
CA TRP A 131 6.35 -5.54 -1.74
C TRP A 131 6.86 -5.63 -3.18
N LEU A 132 6.31 -4.81 -4.10
CA LEU A 132 6.93 -4.59 -5.40
C LEU A 132 8.35 -4.01 -5.24
N PRO A 133 9.31 -4.35 -6.12
CA PRO A 133 10.68 -3.83 -6.04
C PRO A 133 10.79 -2.32 -5.91
N VAL A 134 9.93 -1.55 -6.61
CA VAL A 134 9.88 -0.09 -6.49
C VAL A 134 9.52 0.37 -5.07
N ASN A 135 8.66 -0.34 -4.40
CA ASN A 135 8.21 -0.03 -3.05
C ASN A 135 9.24 -0.45 -2.02
N VAL A 136 9.86 -1.62 -2.20
CA VAL A 136 10.91 -2.13 -1.31
C VAL A 136 12.15 -1.24 -1.36
N VAL A 137 12.53 -0.71 -2.53
CA VAL A 137 13.64 0.25 -2.65
C VAL A 137 13.35 1.57 -1.92
N SER A 138 12.09 1.97 -1.80
CA SER A 138 11.71 3.19 -1.06
C SER A 138 11.70 3.03 0.47
N ASP A 139 11.85 1.82 0.97
CA ASP A 139 11.88 1.42 2.39
C ASP A 139 10.61 1.66 3.22
N TYR A 140 9.58 2.30 2.70
CA TYR A 140 8.36 2.57 3.46
C TYR A 140 7.64 1.30 3.90
N TYR A 141 7.42 0.38 2.96
CA TYR A 141 6.67 -0.85 3.22
C TYR A 141 7.53 -2.01 3.76
N THR A 142 8.82 -1.78 3.95
CA THR A 142 9.71 -2.78 4.57
C THR A 142 9.68 -2.73 6.10
N LEU A 143 9.11 -1.65 6.65
CA LEU A 143 9.09 -1.39 8.07
C LEU A 143 10.47 -1.46 8.77
N ASN A 144 11.56 -1.22 8.02
CA ASN A 144 12.91 -1.28 8.58
C ASN A 144 13.17 -0.25 9.70
N TRP A 145 12.29 0.72 9.81
CA TRP A 145 12.35 1.86 10.73
C TRP A 145 11.56 1.64 12.04
N VAL A 146 10.93 0.47 12.25
CA VAL A 146 10.21 0.14 13.49
C VAL A 146 10.62 -1.23 14.04
N PRO A 147 10.50 -1.47 15.37
CA PRO A 147 10.79 -2.77 15.98
C PRO A 147 9.67 -3.80 15.73
N ASN A 148 8.47 -3.60 16.28
CA ASN A 148 7.37 -4.56 16.26
C ASN A 148 6.57 -4.44 14.96
N LYS A 149 6.62 -5.46 14.12
CA LYS A 149 6.02 -5.38 12.79
C LYS A 149 5.40 -6.69 12.35
N VAL A 150 4.22 -6.56 11.80
CA VAL A 150 3.45 -7.67 11.26
C VAL A 150 2.98 -7.33 9.84
N SER A 151 2.76 -8.33 9.00
CA SER A 151 2.13 -8.13 7.72
C SER A 151 0.79 -8.87 7.62
N TYR A 152 -0.17 -8.24 6.95
CA TYR A 152 -1.46 -8.86 6.67
C TYR A 152 -1.81 -8.78 5.18
N ALA A 153 -1.98 -9.95 4.56
CA ALA A 153 -2.38 -10.10 3.15
C ALA A 153 -1.53 -9.27 2.18
N THR A 154 -0.24 -9.08 2.47
CA THR A 154 0.67 -8.30 1.64
C THR A 154 1.08 -9.10 0.41
N SER A 155 1.22 -8.43 -0.74
CA SER A 155 1.55 -9.05 -2.01
C SER A 155 2.88 -8.54 -2.56
N PHE A 156 3.63 -9.43 -3.22
CA PHE A 156 4.81 -9.04 -4.02
C PHE A 156 4.41 -8.42 -5.37
N GLY A 157 3.19 -8.73 -5.88
CA GLY A 157 2.70 -8.25 -7.17
C GLY A 157 3.48 -8.78 -8.38
N ILE A 158 4.38 -9.72 -8.18
CA ILE A 158 5.20 -10.41 -9.20
C ILE A 158 5.43 -11.85 -8.76
N SER A 159 5.60 -12.75 -9.73
CA SER A 159 5.81 -14.18 -9.48
C SER A 159 7.26 -14.53 -9.12
N SER A 160 8.22 -13.65 -9.41
CA SER A 160 9.64 -13.86 -9.09
C SER A 160 10.32 -12.53 -8.80
N ILE A 161 11.27 -12.54 -7.86
CA ILE A 161 12.02 -11.35 -7.48
C ILE A 161 13.36 -11.36 -8.22
N PRO A 162 13.74 -10.25 -8.90
CA PRO A 162 15.05 -10.18 -9.52
C PRO A 162 16.18 -10.34 -8.50
N LYS A 163 17.16 -11.19 -8.78
CA LYS A 163 18.27 -11.57 -7.86
C LYS A 163 18.95 -10.35 -7.21
N LYS A 164 19.11 -9.26 -7.95
CA LYS A 164 19.72 -8.01 -7.43
C LYS A 164 19.00 -7.38 -6.22
N TYR A 165 17.78 -7.83 -5.92
CA TYR A 165 17.00 -7.34 -4.77
C TYR A 165 16.93 -8.36 -3.62
N TYR A 166 17.43 -9.60 -3.79
CA TYR A 166 17.30 -10.67 -2.80
C TYR A 166 17.77 -10.27 -1.40
N ASP A 167 18.96 -9.69 -1.29
CA ASP A 167 19.50 -9.28 0.02
C ASP A 167 18.62 -8.25 0.72
N LYS A 168 18.03 -7.33 -0.06
CA LYS A 168 17.11 -6.35 0.49
C LYS A 168 15.82 -6.99 0.99
N TYR A 169 15.25 -7.93 0.23
CA TYR A 169 14.08 -8.69 0.65
C TYR A 169 14.38 -9.55 1.87
N ARG A 170 15.46 -10.31 1.86
CA ARG A 170 15.92 -11.11 3.00
C ARG A 170 16.02 -10.25 4.26
N LYS A 171 16.66 -9.10 4.16
CA LYS A 171 16.88 -8.20 5.30
C LYS A 171 15.58 -7.74 5.95
N PHE A 172 14.56 -7.37 5.21
CA PHE A 172 13.33 -6.89 5.84
C PHE A 172 12.39 -8.02 6.22
N LEU A 173 12.26 -9.08 5.40
CA LEU A 173 11.40 -10.22 5.70
C LEU A 173 11.85 -10.93 6.99
N SER A 174 13.18 -11.11 7.18
CA SER A 174 13.70 -11.72 8.40
C SER A 174 13.36 -10.95 9.68
N ARG A 175 12.97 -9.68 9.56
CA ARG A 175 12.68 -8.77 10.68
C ARG A 175 11.18 -8.59 10.94
N ILE A 176 10.31 -9.08 10.09
CA ILE A 176 8.86 -9.07 10.32
C ILE A 176 8.53 -10.22 11.27
N ASP A 177 7.83 -9.93 12.37
CA ASP A 177 7.57 -10.91 13.42
C ASP A 177 6.55 -11.94 12.98
N PHE A 178 5.49 -11.53 12.29
CA PHE A 178 4.46 -12.38 11.74
C PHE A 178 4.19 -11.99 10.27
N ILE A 179 4.32 -12.96 9.37
CA ILE A 179 4.16 -12.73 7.93
C ILE A 179 2.89 -13.42 7.44
N SER A 180 1.96 -12.66 6.87
CA SER A 180 0.89 -13.22 6.06
C SER A 180 0.77 -12.53 4.71
N VAL A 181 0.46 -13.34 3.69
CA VAL A 181 0.40 -12.95 2.28
C VAL A 181 -0.89 -13.44 1.66
N ARG A 182 -1.30 -12.88 0.52
CA ARG A 182 -2.57 -13.24 -0.12
C ARG A 182 -2.44 -14.16 -1.34
N GLU A 183 -1.22 -14.50 -1.75
CA GLU A 183 -0.96 -15.41 -2.88
C GLU A 183 -0.09 -16.59 -2.45
N LYS A 184 -0.42 -17.80 -2.94
CA LYS A 184 0.35 -19.01 -2.61
C LYS A 184 1.83 -18.90 -2.97
N ASN A 185 2.14 -18.38 -4.17
CA ASN A 185 3.51 -18.20 -4.60
C ASN A 185 4.28 -17.18 -3.73
N ALA A 186 3.58 -16.28 -3.05
CA ALA A 186 4.20 -15.35 -2.12
C ALA A 186 4.68 -16.05 -0.85
N CYS A 187 4.00 -17.09 -0.37
CA CYS A 187 4.49 -17.93 0.72
C CYS A 187 5.82 -18.57 0.33
N GLU A 188 5.89 -19.16 -0.85
CA GLU A 188 7.10 -19.79 -1.39
C GLU A 188 8.26 -18.78 -1.48
N LEU A 189 8.00 -17.57 -2.01
CA LEU A 189 8.98 -16.49 -2.09
C LEU A 189 9.50 -16.07 -0.71
N VAL A 190 8.64 -15.99 0.30
CA VAL A 190 9.06 -15.64 1.67
C VAL A 190 10.00 -16.73 2.21
N THR A 191 9.63 -17.99 2.08
CA THR A 191 10.46 -19.11 2.56
C THR A 191 11.80 -19.17 1.83
N ASP A 192 11.79 -19.09 0.49
CA ASP A 192 13.00 -19.16 -0.34
C ASP A 192 14.00 -18.03 -0.05
N ILE A 193 13.50 -16.83 0.23
CA ILE A 193 14.36 -15.65 0.38
C ILE A 193 14.80 -15.45 1.84
N SER A 194 13.92 -15.70 2.81
CA SER A 194 14.18 -15.37 4.21
C SER A 194 14.31 -16.56 5.14
N GLY A 195 13.91 -17.77 4.69
CA GLY A 195 13.81 -18.95 5.55
C GLY A 195 12.68 -18.91 6.56
N LYS A 196 11.77 -17.93 6.48
CA LYS A 196 10.59 -17.81 7.34
C LYS A 196 9.36 -18.39 6.69
N ASP A 197 8.44 -18.84 7.50
CA ASP A 197 7.11 -19.23 7.05
C ASP A 197 6.21 -18.00 6.88
N ALA A 198 5.26 -18.09 5.97
CA ALA A 198 4.22 -17.10 5.77
C ALA A 198 2.85 -17.75 5.67
N GLU A 199 1.84 -17.17 6.31
CA GLU A 199 0.48 -17.65 6.21
C GLU A 199 -0.24 -17.12 4.98
N LEU A 200 -0.98 -17.99 4.30
CA LEU A 200 -1.88 -17.61 3.21
C LEU A 200 -3.22 -17.15 3.79
N VAL A 201 -3.56 -15.88 3.56
CA VAL A 201 -4.80 -15.28 4.06
C VAL A 201 -5.56 -14.56 2.95
N CYS A 202 -6.85 -14.31 3.16
CA CYS A 202 -7.66 -13.55 2.21
C CYS A 202 -7.39 -12.03 2.29
N ASP A 203 -7.69 -11.33 1.21
CA ASP A 203 -7.69 -9.86 1.19
C ASP A 203 -8.68 -9.31 2.24
N PRO A 204 -8.34 -8.25 2.99
CA PRO A 204 -9.22 -7.69 4.02
C PRO A 204 -10.60 -7.26 3.50
N THR A 205 -10.74 -6.98 2.20
CA THR A 205 -12.04 -6.66 1.61
C THR A 205 -13.06 -7.81 1.71
N LEU A 206 -12.60 -9.05 1.83
CA LEU A 206 -13.45 -10.23 1.99
C LEU A 206 -13.89 -10.47 3.45
N LEU A 207 -13.32 -9.76 4.40
CA LEU A 207 -13.66 -9.86 5.82
C LEU A 207 -14.85 -8.96 6.22
N LEU A 208 -15.23 -8.02 5.36
CA LEU A 208 -16.42 -7.20 5.54
C LEU A 208 -17.62 -7.85 4.84
N ASN A 209 -18.75 -7.87 5.52
CA ASN A 209 -20.00 -8.39 4.97
C ASN A 209 -20.73 -7.35 4.09
N LYS A 210 -21.82 -7.79 3.43
CA LYS A 210 -22.61 -6.93 2.53
C LYS A 210 -23.13 -5.67 3.22
N LYS A 211 -23.60 -5.75 4.48
CA LYS A 211 -24.16 -4.58 5.19
C LYS A 211 -23.08 -3.52 5.40
N GLU A 212 -21.89 -3.93 5.83
CA GLU A 212 -20.74 -3.06 6.07
C GLU A 212 -20.27 -2.34 4.80
N TRP A 213 -20.36 -3.01 3.64
CA TRP A 213 -20.06 -2.37 2.35
C TRP A 213 -21.16 -1.40 1.91
N LEU A 214 -22.43 -1.69 2.20
CA LEU A 214 -23.55 -0.80 1.87
C LEU A 214 -23.50 0.52 2.65
N GLU A 215 -22.90 0.56 3.84
CA GLU A 215 -22.72 1.78 4.63
C GLU A 215 -21.90 2.88 3.92
N ILE A 216 -21.04 2.48 2.97
CA ILE A 216 -20.22 3.43 2.21
C ILE A 216 -20.63 3.56 0.75
N GLN A 217 -21.63 2.83 0.33
CA GLN A 217 -22.18 2.91 -1.02
C GLN A 217 -22.96 4.21 -1.20
N GLU A 218 -22.77 4.88 -2.33
CA GLU A 218 -23.63 6.00 -2.71
C GLU A 218 -24.98 5.48 -3.19
N GLU A 219 -26.07 6.13 -2.76
CA GLU A 219 -27.44 5.72 -3.09
C GLU A 219 -27.74 5.80 -4.60
N LYS A 220 -27.08 6.69 -5.33
CA LYS A 220 -27.29 6.88 -6.77
C LYS A 220 -25.97 6.78 -7.54
N PRO A 221 -25.89 5.97 -8.59
CA PRO A 221 -24.72 5.95 -9.46
C PRO A 221 -24.56 7.32 -10.14
N ILE A 222 -23.33 7.82 -10.16
CA ILE A 222 -22.98 9.12 -10.77
C ILE A 222 -23.08 9.08 -12.31
N VAL A 223 -22.95 7.89 -12.87
CA VAL A 223 -23.04 7.64 -14.31
C VAL A 223 -24.25 6.73 -14.55
N LYS A 224 -25.21 7.23 -15.31
CA LYS A 224 -26.28 6.37 -15.86
C LYS A 224 -25.62 5.45 -16.87
N GLY A 225 -25.73 4.14 -16.67
CA GLY A 225 -25.29 3.13 -17.65
C GLY A 225 -26.10 3.23 -18.94
#